data_30cb3c72493e7f214f60b8eda29dc9b4
#
_entry.id   30cb3c72493e7f214f60b8eda29dc9b4
#
_cell.length_a   1.000
_cell.length_b   1.000
_cell.length_c   1.000
_cell.angle_alpha   90.00
_cell.angle_beta   90.00
_cell.angle_gamma   90.00
#
_symmetry.space_group_name_H-M   'P 1'
#
loop_
_entity.id
_entity.type
_entity.pdbx_description
1 polymer ?
#
loop_
_entity_poly.entity_id
_entity_poly.type
_entity_poly.pdbx_seq_one_letter_code
_entity_poly.pdbx_strand_id
1 'polypeptide(L)'
;MEENLEELQLMEQEDTRRGKYMTFQIGTDVFGIELKYVNEIIPMQYMAPVPEVEHYIKGLINLRGKIVPVIDVADRFGKESFEYNDRTCIIVIDVQNV
;
A
#
# COMPACT_ATOMS: atom_id res chain seq x y z
N MET A 1 13.01 -12.48 -11.27
CA MET A 1 12.48 -12.92 -10.00
C MET A 1 11.70 -14.21 -10.21
N GLU A 2 11.94 -15.15 -9.37
CA GLU A 2 11.29 -16.45 -9.49
C GLU A 2 9.91 -16.37 -8.86
N GLU A 3 8.97 -15.90 -9.61
CA GLU A 3 7.64 -15.70 -9.08
C GLU A 3 7.01 -16.99 -8.60
N ASN A 4 7.21 -18.08 -9.34
CA ASN A 4 6.64 -19.35 -8.92
C ASN A 4 7.20 -19.80 -7.60
N LEU A 5 8.51 -19.62 -7.42
CA LEU A 5 9.12 -20.00 -6.16
C LEU A 5 8.59 -19.15 -5.02
N GLU A 6 8.41 -17.87 -5.29
CA GLU A 6 7.88 -16.99 -4.28
C GLU A 6 6.46 -17.38 -3.91
N GLU A 7 5.65 -17.74 -4.89
CA GLU A 7 4.30 -18.14 -4.58
C GLU A 7 4.28 -19.39 -3.73
N LEU A 8 5.13 -20.34 -4.04
CA LEU A 8 5.20 -21.55 -3.24
C LEU A 8 5.64 -21.23 -1.82
N GLN A 9 6.63 -20.36 -1.70
CA GLN A 9 7.09 -19.98 -0.37
C GLN A 9 6.00 -19.27 0.41
N LEU A 10 5.23 -18.43 -0.24
CA LEU A 10 4.13 -17.76 0.44
C LEU A 10 3.08 -18.75 0.92
N MET A 11 2.76 -19.72 0.09
CA MET A 11 1.78 -20.73 0.50
C MET A 11 2.27 -21.52 1.70
N GLU A 12 3.54 -21.90 1.70
CA GLU A 12 4.10 -22.65 2.80
C GLU A 12 4.25 -21.82 4.05
N GLN A 13 4.44 -20.52 3.89
CA GLN A 13 4.72 -19.65 5.00
C GLN A 13 3.51 -18.83 5.41
N GLU A 14 2.35 -19.21 4.95
CA GLU A 14 1.17 -18.41 5.26
C GLU A 14 0.98 -18.26 6.76
N ASP A 15 1.19 -19.32 7.51
CA ASP A 15 1.05 -19.26 8.94
C ASP A 15 2.13 -18.40 9.59
N THR A 16 3.31 -18.36 8.99
CA THR A 16 4.41 -17.57 9.55
C THR A 16 4.26 -16.08 9.27
N ARG A 17 3.33 -15.70 8.41
CA ARG A 17 3.09 -14.28 8.17
C ARG A 17 2.36 -13.61 9.33
N ARG A 18 1.74 -14.39 10.17
CA ARG A 18 1.04 -13.84 11.32
C ARG A 18 2.01 -13.17 12.26
N GLY A 19 1.63 -12.01 12.76
CA GLY A 19 2.45 -11.28 13.69
C GLY A 19 3.65 -10.64 13.07
N LYS A 20 3.80 -10.73 11.75
CA LYS A 20 4.89 -10.06 11.04
C LYS A 20 4.36 -8.81 10.39
N TYR A 21 5.21 -7.82 10.34
CA TYR A 21 4.81 -6.50 9.87
C TYR A 21 5.77 -6.04 8.79
N MET A 22 5.22 -5.31 7.83
CA MET A 22 6.02 -4.52 6.92
C MET A 22 6.06 -3.11 7.48
N THR A 23 7.25 -2.59 7.67
CA THR A 23 7.40 -1.24 8.20
C THR A 23 7.68 -0.27 7.07
N PHE A 24 7.21 0.94 7.25
CA PHE A 24 7.48 2.02 6.30
C PHE A 24 7.63 3.30 7.08
N GLN A 25 8.31 4.24 6.47
CA GLN A 25 8.70 5.46 7.14
C GLN A 25 7.95 6.64 6.54
N ILE A 26 7.39 7.46 7.40
CA ILE A 26 6.75 8.71 6.99
C ILE A 26 7.41 9.79 7.80
N GLY A 27 8.23 10.62 7.13
CA GLY A 27 9.03 11.61 7.83
C GLY A 27 9.99 10.91 8.77
N THR A 28 9.87 11.19 10.05
CA THR A 28 10.70 10.55 11.07
C THR A 28 9.97 9.43 11.80
N ASP A 29 8.73 9.20 11.47
CA ASP A 29 7.91 8.19 12.14
C ASP A 29 7.94 6.90 11.36
N VAL A 30 7.90 5.79 12.09
CA VAL A 30 7.89 4.46 11.49
C VAL A 30 6.54 3.83 11.81
N PHE A 31 5.90 3.33 10.78
CA PHE A 31 4.62 2.65 10.90
C PHE A 31 4.75 1.22 10.44
N GLY A 32 3.82 0.39 10.87
CA GLY A 32 3.81 -0.99 10.45
C GLY A 32 2.44 -1.43 10.04
N ILE A 33 2.40 -2.36 9.10
CA ILE A 33 1.16 -2.98 8.67
C ILE A 33 1.40 -4.48 8.63
N GLU A 34 0.45 -5.24 9.14
CA GLU A 34 0.60 -6.69 9.17
C GLU A 34 0.74 -7.23 7.75
N LEU A 35 1.71 -8.13 7.58
CA LEU A 35 1.98 -8.68 6.26
C LEU A 35 0.76 -9.38 5.66
N LYS A 36 -0.11 -9.91 6.50
CA LYS A 36 -1.27 -10.62 5.98
C LYS A 36 -2.20 -9.72 5.19
N TYR A 37 -2.12 -8.41 5.40
CA TYR A 37 -2.95 -7.46 4.66
C TYR A 37 -2.27 -6.92 3.42
N VAL A 38 -0.98 -7.15 3.26
CA VAL A 38 -0.23 -6.58 2.15
C VAL A 38 -0.38 -7.49 0.95
N ASN A 39 -0.99 -6.96 -0.10
CA ASN A 39 -1.16 -7.70 -1.33
C ASN A 39 0.07 -7.58 -2.22
N GLU A 40 0.50 -6.35 -2.44
CA GLU A 40 1.68 -6.10 -3.25
C GLU A 40 2.15 -4.68 -3.03
N ILE A 41 3.33 -4.40 -3.51
CA ILE A 41 3.90 -3.06 -3.49
C ILE A 41 4.19 -2.70 -4.94
N ILE A 42 3.66 -1.56 -5.36
CA ILE A 42 3.82 -1.12 -6.74
C ILE A 42 4.43 0.27 -6.74
N PRO A 43 5.09 0.65 -7.83
CA PRO A 43 5.63 2.01 -7.93
C PRO A 43 4.51 3.01 -8.11
N MET A 44 4.86 4.26 -7.91
CA MET A 44 3.93 5.34 -8.19
C MET A 44 3.53 5.32 -9.66
N GLN A 45 2.28 5.63 -9.91
CA GLN A 45 1.76 5.67 -11.27
C GLN A 45 0.70 6.76 -11.32
N TYR A 46 0.18 6.98 -12.50
CA TYR A 46 -0.86 7.99 -12.68
C TYR A 46 -2.07 7.67 -11.84
N MET A 47 -2.57 8.69 -11.16
CA MET A 47 -3.78 8.58 -10.37
C MET A 47 -4.82 9.53 -10.95
N ALA A 48 -5.99 8.98 -11.26
CA ALA A 48 -7.08 9.81 -11.76
C ALA A 48 -7.66 10.60 -10.59
N PRO A 49 -7.78 11.91 -10.73
CA PRO A 49 -8.30 12.72 -9.62
C PRO A 49 -9.79 12.47 -9.40
N VAL A 50 -10.22 12.64 -8.16
CA VAL A 50 -11.60 12.48 -7.79
C VAL A 50 -12.02 13.77 -7.08
N PRO A 51 -13.10 14.42 -7.54
CA PRO A 51 -13.54 15.65 -6.89
C PRO A 51 -14.32 15.33 -5.62
N GLU A 52 -14.31 16.28 -4.70
CA GLU A 52 -15.18 16.27 -3.54
C GLU A 52 -14.98 15.05 -2.65
N VAL A 53 -13.71 14.65 -2.47
CA VAL A 53 -13.37 13.60 -1.52
C VAL A 53 -12.48 14.20 -0.46
N GLU A 54 -12.22 13.41 0.58
CA GLU A 54 -11.34 13.84 1.64
C GLU A 54 -9.94 14.13 1.08
N HIS A 55 -9.24 15.07 1.72
CA HIS A 55 -7.97 15.53 1.18
C HIS A 55 -6.91 14.43 1.13
N TYR A 56 -7.03 13.40 1.96
CA TYR A 56 -6.04 12.34 1.96
C TYR A 56 -6.24 11.32 0.84
N ILE A 57 -7.36 11.40 0.13
CA ILE A 57 -7.59 10.54 -1.03
C ILE A 57 -7.01 11.24 -2.25
N LYS A 58 -5.92 10.69 -2.77
CA LYS A 58 -5.16 11.37 -3.81
C LYS A 58 -5.63 11.02 -5.22
N GLY A 59 -6.35 9.92 -5.38
CA GLY A 59 -6.85 9.58 -6.69
C GLY A 59 -7.21 8.12 -6.77
N LEU A 60 -7.51 7.71 -7.99
CA LEU A 60 -7.87 6.32 -8.27
C LEU A 60 -6.87 5.74 -9.24
N ILE A 61 -6.53 4.48 -9.04
CA ILE A 61 -5.69 3.77 -9.99
C ILE A 61 -6.47 2.56 -10.51
N ASN A 62 -6.06 2.11 -11.68
CA ASN A 62 -6.61 0.89 -12.26
C ASN A 62 -5.61 -0.22 -11.98
N LEU A 63 -6.01 -1.16 -11.15
CA LEU A 63 -5.14 -2.25 -10.75
C LEU A 63 -5.74 -3.53 -11.30
N ARG A 64 -5.25 -3.94 -12.46
CA ARG A 64 -5.68 -5.16 -13.13
C ARG A 64 -7.20 -5.20 -13.28
N GLY A 65 -7.75 -4.10 -13.76
CA GLY A 65 -9.18 -4.01 -14.02
C GLY A 65 -10.03 -3.58 -12.86
N LYS A 66 -9.44 -3.38 -11.70
CA LYS A 66 -10.16 -2.90 -10.53
C LYS A 66 -9.77 -1.45 -10.25
N ILE A 67 -10.75 -0.68 -9.87
CA ILE A 67 -10.53 0.73 -9.52
C ILE A 67 -10.30 0.80 -8.02
N VAL A 68 -9.14 1.31 -7.64
CA VAL A 68 -8.72 1.30 -6.24
C VAL A 68 -8.35 2.72 -5.84
N PRO A 69 -8.90 3.21 -4.72
CA PRO A 69 -8.51 4.54 -4.24
C PRO A 69 -7.14 4.49 -3.59
N VAL A 70 -6.40 5.59 -3.73
CA VAL A 70 -5.07 5.72 -3.16
C VAL A 70 -5.13 6.78 -2.08
N ILE A 71 -4.66 6.42 -0.90
CA ILE A 71 -4.68 7.28 0.27
C ILE A 71 -3.25 7.64 0.64
N ASP A 72 -3.03 8.92 0.90
CA ASP A 72 -1.74 9.37 1.45
C ASP A 72 -1.80 9.23 2.95
N VAL A 73 -1.01 8.32 3.49
CA VAL A 73 -1.08 7.98 4.90
C VAL A 73 -0.64 9.15 5.75
N ALA A 74 0.38 9.89 5.34
CA ALA A 74 0.82 11.04 6.10
C ALA A 74 -0.31 12.07 6.20
N ASP A 75 -0.98 12.31 5.10
CA ASP A 75 -2.08 13.27 5.06
C ASP A 75 -3.25 12.78 5.91
N ARG A 76 -3.52 11.48 5.85
CA ARG A 76 -4.62 10.91 6.61
C ARG A 76 -4.43 11.06 8.11
N PHE A 77 -3.19 11.00 8.56
CA PHE A 77 -2.89 11.13 9.98
C PHE A 77 -2.58 12.57 10.39
N GLY A 78 -2.82 13.51 9.49
CA GLY A 78 -2.61 14.92 9.82
C GLY A 78 -1.15 15.31 9.89
N LYS A 79 -0.28 14.54 9.27
CA LYS A 79 1.14 14.83 9.25
C LYS A 79 1.48 15.56 7.97
N GLU A 80 2.65 16.18 7.96
CA GLU A 80 3.10 16.87 6.77
C GLU A 80 3.35 15.87 5.66
N SER A 81 2.77 16.17 4.50
CA SER A 81 2.90 15.30 3.33
C SER A 81 4.09 15.76 2.51
N PHE A 82 4.94 14.81 2.11
CA PHE A 82 6.12 15.10 1.31
C PHE A 82 5.80 14.85 -0.15
N GLU A 83 6.60 15.49 -0.99
CA GLU A 83 6.45 15.26 -2.41
C GLU A 83 6.79 13.82 -2.75
N TYR A 84 6.04 13.29 -3.69
CA TYR A 84 6.31 11.94 -4.16
C TYR A 84 7.51 11.96 -5.08
N ASN A 85 8.32 10.93 -4.98
CA ASN A 85 9.51 10.83 -5.82
C ASN A 85 9.61 9.41 -6.33
N ASP A 86 10.76 9.07 -6.93
CA ASP A 86 10.92 7.76 -7.54
C ASP A 86 11.07 6.65 -6.51
N ARG A 87 11.21 6.99 -5.25
CA ARG A 87 11.25 6.00 -4.18
C ARG A 87 9.90 5.81 -3.50
N THR A 88 8.96 6.68 -3.82
CA THR A 88 7.62 6.57 -3.27
C THR A 88 6.93 5.39 -3.93
N CYS A 89 6.27 4.58 -3.13
CA CYS A 89 5.55 3.43 -3.67
C CYS A 89 4.16 3.37 -3.06
N ILE A 90 3.32 2.58 -3.70
CA ILE A 90 1.96 2.34 -3.25
C ILE A 90 1.91 0.94 -2.67
N ILE A 91 1.44 0.86 -1.43
CA ILE A 91 1.24 -0.43 -0.78
C ILE A 91 -0.21 -0.81 -0.96
N VAL A 92 -0.44 -1.88 -1.71
CA VAL A 92 -1.78 -2.37 -1.98
C VAL A 92 -2.16 -3.32 -0.85
N ILE A 93 -3.22 -2.95 -0.14
CA ILE A 93 -3.68 -3.78 0.98
C ILE A 93 -5.04 -4.35 0.63
N ASP A 94 -5.31 -5.50 1.21
CA ASP A 94 -6.58 -6.18 1.04
C ASP A 94 -7.13 -6.42 2.44
N VAL A 95 -8.07 -5.58 2.83
CA VAL A 95 -8.71 -5.70 4.13
C VAL A 95 -10.11 -6.21 3.89
N GLN A 96 -10.30 -7.46 4.19
CA GLN A 96 -11.60 -8.07 3.97
C GLN A 96 -12.59 -7.59 5.01
N ASN A 97 -13.83 -7.61 4.63
CA ASN A 97 -14.92 -7.22 5.53
C ASN A 97 -14.93 -5.74 5.82
N VAL A 98 -14.48 -4.95 4.89
CA VAL A 98 -14.51 -3.50 5.01
C VAL A 98 -15.55 -2.93 4.07
#